data_d5aa6312f52a0383cd13c7252503a20f
#
_entry.id   d5aa6312f52a0383cd13c7252503a20f
#
_cell.length_a   1.000
_cell.length_b   1.000
_cell.length_c   1.000
_cell.angle_alpha   90.00
_cell.angle_beta   90.00
_cell.angle_gamma   90.00
#
_symmetry.space_group_name_H-M   'P 1'
#
loop_
_entity.id
_entity.type
_entity.pdbx_description
1 polymer ?
#
loop_
_entity_poly.entity_id
_entity_poly.type
_entity_poly.pdbx_seq_one_letter_code
_entity_poly.pdbx_strand_id
1 'polypeptide(L)'
;MAVVQLRGMTWDHRRAVDPLLATQPVFAQQHPGIEITWSSRPLHGFEFTPVAELARSCDLIILDHPFCGDIAASNCLLPVDEILSDARSAFVGPSLETYVYAGKTWAVPMDAACQVAVSRPDLLARLHATAPQNWSALLDLGGSARRHGMKLAVGLRGVHSLMTFFTLCANLGKPCATFPHEPLVDPDTARAVLEHMRALLAFCPKEAVDWNSIELHDAMVARDDLIFCPAVYCYATYAEADQRRPLRFHDLPGPRGLRGSTIGGTGLGISAHCANPEAALAYARFAASTTAQAAFALHHGQPARIDTWQNAEIDARFGGCYRATRRTMDGCWIRPRFAGYLGFQAKAGNLIEQHLRTEIAERDLLDRLQAMFDASAT
;
A
#
# COMPACT_ATOMS: atom_id res chain seq x y z
N MET A 1 32.10 -16.33 -20.03
CA MET A 1 31.73 -16.64 -18.64
C MET A 1 30.33 -17.24 -18.66
N ALA A 2 29.99 -18.16 -17.76
CA ALA A 2 28.63 -18.67 -17.67
C ALA A 2 27.69 -17.53 -17.21
N VAL A 3 26.52 -17.43 -17.80
CA VAL A 3 25.50 -16.44 -17.44
C VAL A 3 24.87 -16.88 -16.12
N VAL A 4 24.80 -15.97 -15.15
CA VAL A 4 24.11 -16.17 -13.88
C VAL A 4 22.62 -15.98 -14.10
N GLN A 5 21.81 -16.98 -13.76
CA GLN A 5 20.36 -16.92 -13.82
C GLN A 5 19.80 -16.63 -12.43
N LEU A 6 18.98 -15.58 -12.29
CA LEU A 6 18.23 -15.26 -11.08
C LEU A 6 16.73 -15.42 -11.34
N ARG A 7 15.99 -15.92 -10.35
CA ARG A 7 14.54 -16.08 -10.39
C ARG A 7 13.88 -15.06 -9.47
N GLY A 8 13.05 -14.21 -10.05
CA GLY A 8 12.29 -13.20 -9.33
C GLY A 8 10.80 -13.54 -9.20
N MET A 9 10.18 -13.11 -8.10
CA MET A 9 8.74 -13.23 -7.84
C MET A 9 8.15 -11.86 -7.51
N THR A 10 7.04 -11.51 -8.19
CA THR A 10 6.26 -10.28 -7.94
C THR A 10 4.76 -10.57 -7.87
N TRP A 11 3.87 -9.54 -7.89
CA TRP A 11 2.43 -9.74 -8.00
C TRP A 11 1.92 -9.37 -9.39
N ASP A 12 0.80 -9.99 -9.79
CA ASP A 12 0.21 -9.87 -11.12
C ASP A 12 -0.58 -8.56 -11.26
N HIS A 13 0.13 -7.49 -11.54
CA HIS A 13 -0.42 -6.18 -11.89
C HIS A 13 0.62 -5.39 -12.69
N ARG A 14 0.17 -4.54 -13.66
CA ARG A 14 1.06 -3.72 -14.48
C ARG A 14 2.01 -2.85 -13.67
N ARG A 15 1.56 -2.28 -12.54
CA ARG A 15 2.39 -1.51 -11.58
C ARG A 15 3.60 -2.29 -11.06
N ALA A 16 3.51 -3.62 -11.02
CA ALA A 16 4.53 -4.49 -10.47
C ALA A 16 5.40 -5.13 -11.53
N VAL A 17 4.78 -5.60 -12.62
CA VAL A 17 5.45 -6.39 -13.65
C VAL A 17 6.16 -5.49 -14.66
N ASP A 18 5.45 -4.49 -15.19
CA ASP A 18 5.97 -3.65 -16.27
C ASP A 18 7.28 -2.93 -15.92
N PRO A 19 7.45 -2.30 -14.74
CA PRO A 19 8.71 -1.63 -14.40
C PRO A 19 9.89 -2.60 -14.27
N LEU A 20 9.66 -3.81 -13.76
CA LEU A 20 10.71 -4.82 -13.64
C LEU A 20 11.19 -5.28 -15.01
N LEU A 21 10.26 -5.59 -15.91
CA LEU A 21 10.58 -6.00 -17.28
C LEU A 21 11.22 -4.88 -18.11
N ALA A 22 10.71 -3.66 -17.99
CA ALA A 22 11.22 -2.50 -18.76
C ALA A 22 12.64 -2.08 -18.33
N THR A 23 13.03 -2.33 -17.09
CA THR A 23 14.37 -1.98 -16.59
C THR A 23 15.41 -3.10 -16.78
N GLN A 24 15.00 -4.32 -17.11
CA GLN A 24 15.94 -5.42 -17.38
C GLN A 24 16.99 -5.10 -18.44
N PRO A 25 16.68 -4.50 -19.61
CA PRO A 25 17.69 -4.16 -20.60
C PRO A 25 18.74 -3.18 -20.09
N VAL A 26 18.34 -2.22 -19.24
CA VAL A 26 19.26 -1.24 -18.64
C VAL A 26 20.20 -1.92 -17.65
N PHE A 27 19.68 -2.82 -16.83
CA PHE A 27 20.48 -3.61 -15.90
C PHE A 27 21.46 -4.54 -16.65
N ALA A 28 20.98 -5.23 -17.70
CA ALA A 28 21.80 -6.15 -18.50
C ALA A 28 22.97 -5.46 -19.21
N GLN A 29 22.82 -4.16 -19.62
CA GLN A 29 23.92 -3.38 -20.16
C GLN A 29 25.04 -3.13 -19.15
N GLN A 30 24.69 -2.94 -17.88
CA GLN A 30 25.65 -2.73 -16.78
C GLN A 30 26.24 -4.05 -16.26
N HIS A 31 25.46 -5.14 -16.36
CA HIS A 31 25.80 -6.47 -15.83
C HIS A 31 25.51 -7.57 -16.87
N PRO A 32 26.29 -7.64 -17.99
CA PRO A 32 25.97 -8.51 -19.13
C PRO A 32 26.03 -10.01 -18.84
N GLY A 33 26.52 -10.41 -17.66
CA GLY A 33 26.55 -11.80 -17.22
C GLY A 33 25.42 -12.21 -16.29
N ILE A 34 24.41 -11.36 -16.07
CA ILE A 34 23.27 -11.63 -15.15
C ILE A 34 21.96 -11.52 -15.91
N GLU A 35 21.17 -12.58 -15.87
CA GLU A 35 19.81 -12.60 -16.40
C GLU A 35 18.79 -12.86 -15.28
N ILE A 36 17.63 -12.20 -15.34
CA ILE A 36 16.58 -12.33 -14.34
C ILE A 36 15.29 -12.75 -15.02
N THR A 37 14.69 -13.85 -14.54
CA THR A 37 13.35 -14.27 -14.97
C THR A 37 12.34 -13.95 -13.88
N TRP A 38 11.36 -13.10 -14.19
CA TRP A 38 10.29 -12.72 -13.29
C TRP A 38 9.06 -13.58 -13.49
N SER A 39 8.50 -14.07 -12.38
CA SER A 39 7.18 -14.69 -12.29
C SER A 39 6.27 -13.83 -11.46
N SER A 40 4.95 -13.91 -11.69
CA SER A 40 3.96 -13.17 -10.91
C SER A 40 2.94 -14.10 -10.26
N ARG A 41 2.28 -13.61 -9.19
CA ARG A 41 1.20 -14.28 -8.46
C ARG A 41 0.05 -13.30 -8.23
N PRO A 42 -1.22 -13.78 -8.10
CA PRO A 42 -2.35 -12.90 -7.77
C PRO A 42 -2.11 -12.09 -6.48
N LEU A 43 -2.77 -10.93 -6.36
CA LEU A 43 -2.64 -10.04 -5.19
C LEU A 43 -2.86 -10.78 -3.86
N HIS A 44 -3.86 -11.64 -3.78
CA HIS A 44 -4.09 -12.45 -2.58
C HIS A 44 -2.88 -13.34 -2.21
N GLY A 45 -2.24 -13.97 -3.20
CA GLY A 45 -1.01 -14.72 -2.97
C GLY A 45 0.15 -13.82 -2.51
N PHE A 46 0.24 -12.59 -3.05
CA PHE A 46 1.23 -11.61 -2.61
C PHE A 46 1.04 -11.22 -1.14
N GLU A 47 -0.19 -11.02 -0.70
CA GLU A 47 -0.51 -10.58 0.66
C GLU A 47 -0.32 -11.68 1.73
N PHE A 48 -0.40 -12.97 1.37
CA PHE A 48 -0.50 -14.04 2.36
C PHE A 48 0.51 -15.18 2.22
N THR A 49 1.16 -15.37 1.06
CA THR A 49 2.16 -16.44 0.93
C THR A 49 3.41 -16.13 1.76
N PRO A 50 3.82 -17.01 2.69
CA PRO A 50 4.99 -16.78 3.52
C PRO A 50 6.26 -16.57 2.70
N VAL A 51 7.05 -15.53 3.04
CA VAL A 51 8.29 -15.20 2.34
C VAL A 51 9.31 -16.35 2.45
N ALA A 52 9.34 -17.05 3.59
CA ALA A 52 10.21 -18.21 3.79
C ALA A 52 9.93 -19.38 2.81
N GLU A 53 8.69 -19.52 2.35
CA GLU A 53 8.33 -20.49 1.30
C GLU A 53 8.89 -20.05 -0.05
N LEU A 54 8.70 -18.79 -0.42
CA LEU A 54 9.20 -18.22 -1.68
C LEU A 54 10.73 -18.22 -1.75
N ALA A 55 11.41 -17.96 -0.65
CA ALA A 55 12.86 -17.90 -0.56
C ALA A 55 13.54 -19.23 -0.95
N ARG A 56 12.83 -20.37 -0.85
CA ARG A 56 13.35 -21.67 -1.29
C ARG A 56 13.38 -21.85 -2.81
N SER A 57 12.60 -21.05 -3.54
CA SER A 57 12.44 -21.22 -4.99
C SER A 57 12.77 -19.98 -5.80
N CYS A 58 12.85 -18.80 -5.16
CA CYS A 58 13.14 -17.52 -5.78
C CYS A 58 14.36 -16.88 -5.14
N ASP A 59 15.17 -16.20 -5.96
CA ASP A 59 16.36 -15.47 -5.54
C ASP A 59 16.02 -14.04 -5.14
N LEU A 60 15.07 -13.43 -5.85
CA LEU A 60 14.58 -12.07 -5.68
C LEU A 60 13.08 -12.09 -5.39
N ILE A 61 12.63 -11.42 -4.34
CA ILE A 61 11.23 -11.48 -3.90
C ILE A 61 10.72 -10.05 -3.68
N ILE A 62 9.68 -9.67 -4.42
CA ILE A 62 8.92 -8.46 -4.11
C ILE A 62 7.92 -8.81 -3.01
N LEU A 63 7.98 -8.07 -1.89
CA LEU A 63 7.23 -8.37 -0.67
C LEU A 63 6.67 -7.11 0.01
N ASP A 64 5.62 -7.27 0.80
CA ASP A 64 5.08 -6.23 1.68
C ASP A 64 5.82 -6.25 3.05
N HIS A 65 5.94 -5.11 3.69
CA HIS A 65 6.69 -4.92 4.93
C HIS A 65 6.16 -5.68 6.17
N PRO A 66 4.87 -6.02 6.31
CA PRO A 66 4.41 -6.80 7.46
C PRO A 66 5.07 -8.17 7.62
N PHE A 67 5.71 -8.69 6.58
CA PHE A 67 6.49 -9.92 6.66
C PHE A 67 7.83 -9.80 7.42
N CYS A 68 8.29 -8.58 7.78
CA CYS A 68 9.62 -8.37 8.35
C CYS A 68 9.88 -9.16 9.65
N GLY A 69 8.86 -9.35 10.50
CA GLY A 69 8.98 -10.15 11.71
C GLY A 69 9.20 -11.64 11.43
N ASP A 70 8.40 -12.20 10.50
CA ASP A 70 8.54 -13.60 10.07
C ASP A 70 9.88 -13.83 9.34
N ILE A 71 10.32 -12.85 8.55
CA ILE A 71 11.63 -12.86 7.89
C ILE A 71 12.76 -12.86 8.93
N ALA A 72 12.69 -11.99 9.93
CA ALA A 72 13.70 -11.90 10.99
C ALA A 72 13.73 -13.18 11.84
N ALA A 73 12.58 -13.78 12.13
CA ALA A 73 12.49 -15.03 12.89
C ALA A 73 13.05 -16.23 12.12
N SER A 74 12.80 -16.30 10.81
CA SER A 74 13.24 -17.42 9.96
C SER A 74 14.62 -17.22 9.32
N ASN A 75 15.15 -15.98 9.30
CA ASN A 75 16.37 -15.60 8.58
C ASN A 75 16.34 -16.03 7.09
N CYS A 76 15.17 -16.00 6.46
CA CYS A 76 15.00 -16.49 5.08
C CYS A 76 15.48 -15.49 4.00
N LEU A 77 15.76 -14.23 4.36
CA LEU A 77 16.34 -13.23 3.48
C LEU A 77 17.71 -12.77 3.97
N LEU A 78 18.51 -12.25 3.05
CA LEU A 78 19.76 -11.55 3.36
C LEU A 78 19.46 -10.09 3.77
N PRO A 79 20.11 -9.53 4.81
CA PRO A 79 20.06 -8.11 5.10
C PRO A 79 20.66 -7.29 3.96
N VAL A 80 20.10 -6.09 3.71
CA VAL A 80 20.53 -5.19 2.63
C VAL A 80 21.03 -3.84 3.16
N ASP A 81 21.45 -3.77 4.41
CA ASP A 81 21.89 -2.54 5.10
C ASP A 81 23.02 -1.83 4.35
N GLU A 82 24.00 -2.57 3.84
CA GLU A 82 25.14 -2.01 3.12
C GLU A 82 24.76 -1.33 1.80
N ILE A 83 23.68 -1.77 1.16
CA ILE A 83 23.17 -1.16 -0.08
C ILE A 83 22.59 0.23 0.20
N LEU A 84 22.03 0.43 1.39
CA LEU A 84 21.22 1.59 1.75
C LEU A 84 21.89 2.54 2.73
N SER A 85 23.15 2.28 3.12
CA SER A 85 23.89 3.08 4.12
C SER A 85 23.88 4.57 3.79
N ASP A 86 24.12 4.93 2.54
CA ASP A 86 24.24 6.32 2.08
C ASP A 86 22.93 6.88 1.50
N ALA A 87 21.89 6.06 1.42
CA ALA A 87 20.63 6.39 0.74
C ALA A 87 19.41 6.46 1.67
N ARG A 88 19.60 6.42 3.00
CA ARG A 88 18.46 6.36 3.95
C ARG A 88 17.47 7.50 3.79
N SER A 89 17.94 8.73 3.57
CA SER A 89 17.10 9.91 3.35
C SER A 89 16.55 10.05 1.93
N ALA A 90 16.86 9.11 1.04
CA ALA A 90 16.46 9.18 -0.36
C ALA A 90 15.06 8.61 -0.64
N PHE A 91 14.43 7.96 0.36
CA PHE A 91 13.13 7.34 0.21
C PHE A 91 12.00 8.20 0.78
N VAL A 92 10.84 8.15 0.12
CA VAL A 92 9.69 9.00 0.46
C VAL A 92 8.99 8.51 1.73
N GLY A 93 8.63 9.42 2.62
CA GLY A 93 7.97 9.10 3.89
C GLY A 93 8.73 8.01 4.65
N PRO A 94 8.06 7.13 5.38
CA PRO A 94 8.69 6.04 6.11
C PRO A 94 8.91 4.76 5.26
N SER A 95 9.05 4.86 3.92
CA SER A 95 9.16 3.68 3.05
C SER A 95 10.35 2.78 3.38
N LEU A 96 11.50 3.36 3.74
CA LEU A 96 12.66 2.55 4.15
C LEU A 96 12.46 1.94 5.53
N GLU A 97 11.94 2.73 6.47
CA GLU A 97 11.72 2.31 7.85
C GLU A 97 10.77 1.12 7.95
N THR A 98 9.88 0.95 6.96
CA THR A 98 8.97 -0.22 6.89
C THR A 98 9.74 -1.53 6.83
N TYR A 99 10.92 -1.57 6.22
CA TYR A 99 11.76 -2.77 6.07
C TYR A 99 12.86 -2.88 7.12
N VAL A 100 13.00 -1.89 8.02
CA VAL A 100 13.94 -1.98 9.15
C VAL A 100 13.25 -2.68 10.32
N TYR A 101 13.71 -3.87 10.67
CA TYR A 101 13.17 -4.67 11.77
C TYR A 101 14.27 -5.47 12.46
N ALA A 102 14.23 -5.55 13.81
CA ALA A 102 15.25 -6.22 14.62
C ALA A 102 16.71 -5.79 14.31
N GLY A 103 16.90 -4.49 14.05
CA GLY A 103 18.22 -3.90 13.79
C GLY A 103 18.79 -4.17 12.39
N LYS A 104 18.03 -4.77 11.48
CA LYS A 104 18.43 -5.07 10.09
C LYS A 104 17.45 -4.49 9.09
N THR A 105 17.92 -4.20 7.89
CA THR A 105 17.09 -3.83 6.74
C THR A 105 16.90 -5.05 5.84
N TRP A 106 15.64 -5.49 5.67
CA TRP A 106 15.30 -6.77 5.03
C TRP A 106 14.94 -6.67 3.55
N ALA A 107 14.66 -5.46 3.07
CA ALA A 107 14.36 -5.24 1.66
C ALA A 107 14.72 -3.82 1.22
N VAL A 108 15.01 -3.64 -0.06
CA VAL A 108 15.16 -2.34 -0.72
C VAL A 108 13.77 -1.83 -1.09
N PRO A 109 13.34 -0.63 -0.67
CA PRO A 109 12.07 -0.05 -1.10
C PRO A 109 12.00 0.10 -2.62
N MET A 110 11.03 -0.56 -3.25
CA MET A 110 10.79 -0.52 -4.69
C MET A 110 9.64 0.38 -5.06
N ASP A 111 8.61 0.33 -4.24
CA ASP A 111 7.32 0.95 -4.48
C ASP A 111 6.83 1.56 -3.17
N ALA A 112 6.25 2.77 -3.23
CA ALA A 112 5.73 3.47 -2.06
C ALA A 112 4.27 3.84 -2.28
N ALA A 113 3.41 3.37 -1.41
CA ALA A 113 1.99 3.68 -1.39
C ALA A 113 1.49 3.91 0.04
N CYS A 114 0.41 4.64 0.15
CA CYS A 114 -0.39 4.72 1.37
C CYS A 114 -1.87 4.86 0.99
N GLN A 115 -2.76 4.71 1.94
CA GLN A 115 -4.14 5.07 1.68
C GLN A 115 -4.27 6.60 1.54
N VAL A 116 -4.89 7.01 0.44
CA VAL A 116 -5.12 8.40 0.04
C VAL A 116 -6.53 8.55 -0.49
N ALA A 117 -6.99 9.78 -0.72
CA ALA A 117 -8.26 9.99 -1.39
C ALA A 117 -8.09 9.95 -2.92
N VAL A 118 -9.16 9.55 -3.60
CA VAL A 118 -9.23 9.54 -5.07
C VAL A 118 -10.58 10.02 -5.56
N SER A 119 -10.59 10.76 -6.65
CA SER A 119 -11.80 11.33 -7.25
C SER A 119 -11.93 11.06 -8.75
N ARG A 120 -13.15 11.20 -9.24
CA ARG A 120 -13.53 11.40 -10.64
C ARG A 120 -13.69 12.91 -10.90
N PRO A 121 -12.68 13.55 -11.52
CA PRO A 121 -12.70 15.02 -11.72
C PRO A 121 -13.92 15.49 -12.53
N ASP A 122 -14.32 14.73 -13.52
CA ASP A 122 -15.46 14.99 -14.37
C ASP A 122 -16.80 14.95 -13.61
N LEU A 123 -16.94 14.02 -12.65
CA LEU A 123 -18.13 13.94 -11.80
C LEU A 123 -18.15 15.04 -10.74
N LEU A 124 -16.99 15.39 -10.16
CA LEU A 124 -16.88 16.55 -9.26
C LEU A 124 -17.27 17.84 -9.99
N ALA A 125 -16.80 18.04 -11.22
CA ALA A 125 -17.14 19.21 -12.04
C ALA A 125 -18.64 19.31 -12.32
N ARG A 126 -19.34 18.18 -12.57
CA ARG A 126 -20.79 18.14 -12.76
C ARG A 126 -21.59 18.61 -11.53
N LEU A 127 -21.02 18.42 -10.33
CA LEU A 127 -21.61 18.90 -9.07
C LEU A 127 -21.10 20.26 -8.65
N HIS A 128 -20.23 20.92 -9.42
CA HIS A 128 -19.50 22.13 -9.02
C HIS A 128 -18.80 21.95 -7.66
N ALA A 129 -18.34 20.73 -7.36
CA ALA A 129 -17.72 20.35 -6.10
C ALA A 129 -16.20 20.24 -6.22
N THR A 130 -15.52 20.41 -5.10
CA THR A 130 -14.09 20.17 -4.94
C THR A 130 -13.84 18.94 -4.08
N ALA A 131 -12.63 18.38 -4.12
CA ALA A 131 -12.24 17.27 -3.26
C ALA A 131 -12.32 17.69 -1.77
N PRO A 132 -13.03 16.92 -0.92
CA PRO A 132 -13.17 17.21 0.51
C PRO A 132 -11.83 17.24 1.23
N GLN A 133 -11.64 18.20 2.14
CA GLN A 133 -10.43 18.33 2.94
C GLN A 133 -10.60 17.77 4.37
N ASN A 134 -11.83 17.50 4.77
CA ASN A 134 -12.17 16.97 6.09
C ASN A 134 -13.44 16.11 6.02
N TRP A 135 -13.73 15.41 7.13
CA TRP A 135 -14.83 14.46 7.20
C TRP A 135 -16.21 15.09 7.07
N SER A 136 -16.43 16.32 7.58
CA SER A 136 -17.70 17.02 7.40
C SER A 136 -17.97 17.29 5.93
N ALA A 137 -17.00 17.89 5.24
CA ALA A 137 -17.10 18.17 3.80
C ALA A 137 -17.27 16.88 2.97
N LEU A 138 -16.69 15.74 3.41
CA LEU A 138 -16.87 14.43 2.78
C LEU A 138 -18.33 13.96 2.88
N LEU A 139 -18.94 14.05 4.06
CA LEU A 139 -20.36 13.66 4.25
C LEU A 139 -21.29 14.59 3.50
N ASP A 140 -20.99 15.89 3.43
CA ASP A 140 -21.73 16.89 2.63
C ASP A 140 -21.67 16.54 1.14
N LEU A 141 -20.47 16.17 0.65
CA LEU A 141 -20.31 15.67 -0.72
C LEU A 141 -21.14 14.40 -0.96
N GLY A 142 -21.15 13.46 -0.01
CA GLY A 142 -21.96 12.23 -0.07
C GLY A 142 -23.45 12.55 -0.17
N GLY A 143 -23.94 13.49 0.64
CA GLY A 143 -25.33 13.96 0.60
C GLY A 143 -25.68 14.63 -0.73
N SER A 144 -24.78 15.47 -1.26
CA SER A 144 -24.94 16.11 -2.57
C SER A 144 -24.91 15.09 -3.70
N ALA A 145 -23.94 14.19 -3.72
CA ALA A 145 -23.81 13.14 -4.72
C ALA A 145 -25.10 12.28 -4.81
N ARG A 146 -25.61 11.84 -3.65
CA ARG A 146 -26.85 11.05 -3.58
C ARG A 146 -28.06 11.74 -4.21
N ARG A 147 -28.24 13.07 -4.00
CA ARG A 147 -29.31 13.84 -4.63
C ARG A 147 -29.23 13.88 -6.16
N HIS A 148 -28.04 13.65 -6.71
CA HIS A 148 -27.78 13.64 -8.16
C HIS A 148 -27.55 12.21 -8.71
N GLY A 149 -27.95 11.16 -7.98
CA GLY A 149 -27.82 9.77 -8.41
C GLY A 149 -26.39 9.24 -8.39
N MET A 150 -25.46 9.96 -7.72
CA MET A 150 -24.05 9.56 -7.55
C MET A 150 -23.79 9.02 -6.15
N LYS A 151 -22.64 8.37 -5.96
CA LYS A 151 -22.24 7.70 -4.72
C LYS A 151 -20.78 7.98 -4.40
N LEU A 152 -20.45 7.89 -3.13
CA LEU A 152 -19.08 7.71 -2.70
C LEU A 152 -18.64 6.27 -2.96
N ALA A 153 -17.36 5.99 -2.78
CA ALA A 153 -16.79 4.65 -2.90
C ALA A 153 -15.86 4.35 -1.73
N VAL A 154 -15.76 3.07 -1.36
CA VAL A 154 -14.75 2.52 -0.45
C VAL A 154 -14.44 1.10 -0.91
N GLY A 155 -13.28 0.56 -0.54
CA GLY A 155 -12.94 -0.84 -0.74
C GLY A 155 -12.66 -1.47 0.62
N LEU A 156 -13.54 -2.39 1.07
CA LEU A 156 -13.49 -2.91 2.43
C LEU A 156 -13.43 -4.44 2.52
N ARG A 157 -13.11 -5.14 1.42
CA ARG A 157 -13.00 -6.60 1.45
C ARG A 157 -11.81 -7.06 2.29
N GLY A 158 -12.08 -7.90 3.30
CA GLY A 158 -11.06 -8.55 4.12
C GLY A 158 -10.08 -7.56 4.75
N VAL A 159 -8.80 -7.72 4.47
CA VAL A 159 -7.72 -6.89 5.02
C VAL A 159 -7.89 -5.39 4.76
N HIS A 160 -8.57 -5.00 3.68
CA HIS A 160 -8.78 -3.58 3.36
C HIS A 160 -9.67 -2.87 4.38
N SER A 161 -10.61 -3.56 5.02
CA SER A 161 -11.41 -2.99 6.12
C SER A 161 -10.53 -2.66 7.33
N LEU A 162 -9.60 -3.54 7.70
CA LEU A 162 -8.62 -3.28 8.76
C LEU A 162 -7.69 -2.13 8.39
N MET A 163 -7.22 -2.07 7.13
CA MET A 163 -6.34 -0.98 6.69
C MET A 163 -7.05 0.37 6.76
N THR A 164 -8.31 0.43 6.38
CA THR A 164 -9.13 1.65 6.52
C THR A 164 -9.34 2.01 7.99
N PHE A 165 -9.62 1.03 8.85
CA PHE A 165 -9.72 1.24 10.30
C PHE A 165 -8.42 1.82 10.87
N PHE A 166 -7.27 1.23 10.57
CA PHE A 166 -5.95 1.72 10.99
C PHE A 166 -5.66 3.14 10.47
N THR A 167 -5.96 3.38 9.18
CA THR A 167 -5.80 4.70 8.58
C THR A 167 -6.60 5.75 9.33
N LEU A 168 -7.84 5.48 9.65
CA LEU A 168 -8.70 6.42 10.36
C LEU A 168 -8.26 6.65 11.81
N CYS A 169 -7.80 5.62 12.52
CA CYS A 169 -7.20 5.76 13.85
C CYS A 169 -5.96 6.67 13.79
N ALA A 170 -5.05 6.44 12.85
CA ALA A 170 -3.86 7.26 12.66
C ALA A 170 -4.22 8.70 12.26
N ASN A 171 -5.23 8.88 11.41
CA ASN A 171 -5.74 10.17 10.98
C ASN A 171 -6.34 11.00 12.13
N LEU A 172 -6.99 10.33 13.10
CA LEU A 172 -7.42 10.94 14.36
C LEU A 172 -6.26 11.28 15.31
N GLY A 173 -5.03 10.85 14.99
CA GLY A 173 -3.84 11.08 15.79
C GLY A 173 -3.66 10.12 16.96
N LYS A 174 -4.39 8.99 16.94
CA LYS A 174 -4.29 7.90 17.89
C LYS A 174 -4.17 6.56 17.12
N PRO A 175 -2.99 6.28 16.52
CA PRO A 175 -2.78 5.03 15.78
C PRO A 175 -2.92 3.82 16.72
N CYS A 176 -3.21 2.67 16.13
CA CYS A 176 -3.26 1.40 16.84
C CYS A 176 -1.88 0.97 17.38
N ALA A 177 -1.86 0.08 18.37
CA ALA A 177 -0.63 -0.51 18.87
C ALA A 177 0.11 -1.32 17.80
N THR A 178 1.43 -1.39 17.91
CA THR A 178 2.30 -2.13 16.99
C THR A 178 2.86 -3.43 17.56
N PHE A 179 2.62 -3.67 18.85
CA PHE A 179 3.03 -4.89 19.55
C PHE A 179 1.86 -5.46 20.37
N PRO A 180 1.74 -6.80 20.47
CA PRO A 180 0.76 -7.48 21.32
C PRO A 180 0.92 -7.11 22.80
N HIS A 181 -0.12 -7.39 23.58
CA HIS A 181 -0.22 -7.09 25.03
C HIS A 181 -0.29 -5.60 25.38
N GLU A 182 -0.33 -4.71 24.38
CA GLU A 182 -0.77 -3.34 24.53
C GLU A 182 -2.25 -3.24 24.12
N PRO A 183 -3.03 -2.29 24.64
CA PRO A 183 -4.36 -2.01 24.08
C PRO A 183 -4.27 -1.72 22.59
N LEU A 184 -4.86 -2.56 21.75
CA LEU A 184 -4.78 -2.43 20.29
C LEU A 184 -5.20 -1.04 19.83
N VAL A 185 -6.26 -0.50 20.42
CA VAL A 185 -6.80 0.80 20.07
C VAL A 185 -7.48 1.45 21.27
N ASP A 186 -7.39 2.77 21.36
CA ASP A 186 -8.21 3.55 22.32
C ASP A 186 -9.70 3.38 22.02
N PRO A 187 -10.55 2.99 23.02
CA PRO A 187 -11.95 2.65 22.77
C PRO A 187 -12.77 3.78 22.17
N ASP A 188 -12.55 5.05 22.57
CA ASP A 188 -13.29 6.19 22.03
C ASP A 188 -12.87 6.48 20.59
N THR A 189 -11.58 6.28 20.28
CA THR A 189 -11.07 6.36 18.90
C THR A 189 -11.68 5.27 18.03
N ALA A 190 -11.72 4.02 18.52
CA ALA A 190 -12.31 2.91 17.79
C ALA A 190 -13.79 3.17 17.47
N ARG A 191 -14.57 3.65 18.46
CA ARG A 191 -15.97 4.01 18.26
C ARG A 191 -16.14 5.07 17.21
N ALA A 192 -15.40 6.19 17.29
CA ALA A 192 -15.46 7.27 16.32
C ALA A 192 -15.11 6.80 14.91
N VAL A 193 -14.11 5.92 14.77
CA VAL A 193 -13.71 5.34 13.47
C VAL A 193 -14.80 4.44 12.91
N LEU A 194 -15.38 3.55 13.70
CA LEU A 194 -16.46 2.65 13.24
C LEU A 194 -17.72 3.43 12.85
N GLU A 195 -18.06 4.48 13.59
CA GLU A 195 -19.14 5.41 13.23
C GLU A 195 -18.86 6.11 11.89
N HIS A 196 -17.62 6.58 11.65
CA HIS A 196 -17.23 7.18 10.37
C HIS A 196 -17.31 6.19 9.22
N MET A 197 -16.87 4.95 9.41
CA MET A 197 -16.96 3.92 8.39
C MET A 197 -18.40 3.59 8.03
N ARG A 198 -19.30 3.49 9.02
CA ARG A 198 -20.73 3.27 8.78
C ARG A 198 -21.40 4.47 8.10
N ALA A 199 -21.10 5.70 8.54
CA ALA A 199 -21.63 6.90 7.93
C ALA A 199 -21.21 7.01 6.44
N LEU A 200 -19.98 6.64 6.13
CA LEU A 200 -19.46 6.62 4.78
C LEU A 200 -20.18 5.56 3.93
N LEU A 201 -20.37 4.35 4.44
CA LEU A 201 -21.07 3.27 3.75
C LEU A 201 -22.50 3.62 3.37
N ALA A 202 -23.17 4.49 4.12
CA ALA A 202 -24.52 4.96 3.79
C ALA A 202 -24.59 5.73 2.47
N PHE A 203 -23.45 6.20 1.93
CA PHE A 203 -23.34 6.88 0.64
C PHE A 203 -22.70 6.01 -0.44
N CYS A 204 -22.28 4.79 -0.11
CA CYS A 204 -21.61 3.88 -1.03
C CYS A 204 -22.59 2.88 -1.66
N PRO A 205 -22.24 2.25 -2.79
CA PRO A 205 -22.99 1.10 -3.30
C PRO A 205 -22.82 -0.11 -2.35
N LYS A 206 -23.78 -1.03 -2.36
CA LYS A 206 -23.75 -2.20 -1.45
C LYS A 206 -22.53 -3.09 -1.68
N GLU A 207 -22.08 -3.21 -2.91
CA GLU A 207 -20.89 -3.97 -3.31
C GLU A 207 -19.56 -3.36 -2.87
N ALA A 208 -19.54 -2.15 -2.30
CA ALA A 208 -18.32 -1.49 -1.81
C ALA A 208 -17.55 -2.33 -0.76
N VAL A 209 -18.27 -3.14 0.02
CA VAL A 209 -17.68 -4.06 0.99
C VAL A 209 -17.03 -5.29 0.35
N ASP A 210 -17.26 -5.52 -0.94
CA ASP A 210 -16.71 -6.64 -1.71
C ASP A 210 -15.47 -6.26 -2.52
N TRP A 211 -15.07 -4.98 -2.52
CA TRP A 211 -13.94 -4.49 -3.31
C TRP A 211 -12.65 -4.43 -2.52
N ASN A 212 -11.55 -4.86 -3.15
CA ASN A 212 -10.20 -4.47 -2.79
C ASN A 212 -9.82 -3.13 -3.47
N SER A 213 -8.57 -2.68 -3.30
CA SER A 213 -8.12 -1.41 -3.88
C SER A 213 -8.15 -1.40 -5.41
N ILE A 214 -7.80 -2.50 -6.08
CA ILE A 214 -7.79 -2.59 -7.54
C ILE A 214 -9.22 -2.54 -8.07
N GLU A 215 -10.09 -3.42 -7.55
CA GLU A 215 -11.50 -3.49 -7.96
C GLU A 215 -12.27 -2.18 -7.73
N LEU A 216 -11.92 -1.45 -6.66
CA LEU A 216 -12.48 -0.12 -6.42
C LEU A 216 -12.06 0.87 -7.50
N HIS A 217 -10.77 0.93 -7.85
CA HIS A 217 -10.30 1.82 -8.92
C HIS A 217 -10.93 1.45 -10.26
N ASP A 218 -10.99 0.16 -10.58
CA ASP A 218 -11.66 -0.34 -11.80
C ASP A 218 -13.13 0.08 -11.83
N ALA A 219 -13.85 -0.07 -10.70
CA ALA A 219 -15.24 0.37 -10.60
C ALA A 219 -15.38 1.89 -10.81
N MET A 220 -14.47 2.71 -10.22
CA MET A 220 -14.49 4.16 -10.40
C MET A 220 -14.21 4.59 -11.83
N VAL A 221 -13.36 3.88 -12.57
CA VAL A 221 -13.09 4.14 -13.99
C VAL A 221 -14.24 3.65 -14.86
N ALA A 222 -14.85 2.50 -14.54
CA ALA A 222 -15.90 1.89 -15.36
C ALA A 222 -17.27 2.59 -15.22
N ARG A 223 -17.61 3.07 -14.01
CA ARG A 223 -18.94 3.60 -13.66
C ARG A 223 -19.03 5.11 -13.77
N ASP A 224 -20.23 5.62 -14.00
CA ASP A 224 -20.53 7.06 -14.10
C ASP A 224 -21.23 7.62 -12.85
N ASP A 225 -21.25 6.85 -11.76
CA ASP A 225 -21.90 7.23 -10.50
C ASP A 225 -20.97 7.25 -9.28
N LEU A 226 -19.71 6.82 -9.40
CA LEU A 226 -18.74 6.80 -8.30
C LEU A 226 -17.85 8.05 -8.34
N ILE A 227 -18.11 9.03 -7.46
CA ILE A 227 -17.52 10.35 -7.54
C ILE A 227 -16.22 10.51 -6.75
N PHE A 228 -16.13 9.87 -5.57
CA PHE A 228 -15.02 10.07 -4.62
C PHE A 228 -14.86 8.86 -3.68
N CYS A 229 -13.62 8.48 -3.41
CA CYS A 229 -13.23 7.56 -2.34
C CYS A 229 -12.27 8.28 -1.39
N PRO A 230 -12.53 8.31 -0.06
CA PRO A 230 -11.71 9.04 0.89
C PRO A 230 -10.42 8.32 1.29
N ALA A 231 -10.38 6.99 1.24
CA ALA A 231 -9.25 6.19 1.71
C ALA A 231 -9.13 4.90 0.90
N VAL A 232 -8.09 4.81 0.08
CA VAL A 232 -7.73 3.63 -0.70
C VAL A 232 -6.23 3.66 -0.99
N TYR A 233 -5.57 2.50 -1.04
CA TYR A 233 -4.17 2.48 -1.46
C TYR A 233 -3.99 3.07 -2.84
N CYS A 234 -3.05 4.01 -2.96
CA CYS A 234 -2.76 4.70 -4.22
C CYS A 234 -2.29 3.70 -5.29
N TYR A 235 -2.89 3.82 -6.47
CA TYR A 235 -2.45 3.17 -7.70
C TYR A 235 -2.33 4.26 -8.77
N ALA A 236 -1.17 4.90 -8.84
CA ALA A 236 -0.92 6.07 -9.71
C ALA A 236 -1.24 5.79 -11.19
N THR A 237 -1.17 4.54 -11.63
CA THR A 237 -1.54 4.09 -12.98
C THR A 237 -2.95 4.49 -13.40
N TYR A 238 -3.89 4.64 -12.47
CA TYR A 238 -5.25 5.11 -12.77
C TYR A 238 -5.35 6.62 -13.00
N ALA A 239 -4.28 7.37 -12.73
CA ALA A 239 -4.19 8.81 -13.01
C ALA A 239 -3.41 9.13 -14.29
N GLU A 240 -2.90 8.12 -15.01
CA GLU A 240 -2.20 8.34 -16.28
C GLU A 240 -3.10 9.02 -17.31
N ALA A 241 -2.54 9.95 -18.06
CA ALA A 241 -3.29 10.79 -18.99
C ALA A 241 -3.93 10.01 -20.17
N ASP A 242 -3.42 8.83 -20.47
CA ASP A 242 -3.94 7.92 -21.51
C ASP A 242 -5.16 7.09 -21.02
N GLN A 243 -5.47 7.13 -19.74
CA GLN A 243 -6.68 6.51 -19.21
C GLN A 243 -7.93 7.16 -19.81
N ARG A 244 -8.93 6.36 -20.18
CA ARG A 244 -10.21 6.88 -20.71
C ARG A 244 -10.90 7.84 -19.74
N ARG A 245 -10.73 7.61 -18.44
CA ARG A 245 -11.29 8.41 -17.33
C ARG A 245 -10.26 8.51 -16.23
N PRO A 246 -9.23 9.37 -16.39
CA PRO A 246 -8.16 9.44 -15.43
C PRO A 246 -8.69 9.87 -14.07
N LEU A 247 -8.31 9.13 -13.05
CA LEU A 247 -8.61 9.47 -11.66
C LEU A 247 -7.65 10.56 -11.18
N ARG A 248 -8.04 11.29 -10.15
CA ARG A 248 -7.18 12.24 -9.47
C ARG A 248 -7.02 11.87 -8.00
N PHE A 249 -5.78 11.72 -7.59
CA PHE A 249 -5.44 11.44 -6.20
C PHE A 249 -5.26 12.72 -5.40
N HIS A 250 -5.54 12.64 -4.11
CA HIS A 250 -5.50 13.75 -3.15
C HIS A 250 -4.96 13.25 -1.82
N ASP A 251 -4.44 14.16 -1.02
CA ASP A 251 -4.18 13.87 0.38
C ASP A 251 -5.45 13.35 1.09
N LEU A 252 -5.26 12.54 2.11
CA LEU A 252 -6.35 11.97 2.91
C LEU A 252 -7.14 13.09 3.62
N PRO A 253 -8.48 13.16 3.48
CA PRO A 253 -9.28 14.08 4.28
C PRO A 253 -9.27 13.66 5.75
N GLY A 254 -9.21 14.63 6.66
CA GLY A 254 -9.18 14.31 8.08
C GLY A 254 -9.38 15.50 9.00
N PRO A 255 -9.70 15.27 10.29
CA PRO A 255 -9.99 16.34 11.25
C PRO A 255 -8.74 17.16 11.61
N ARG A 256 -7.55 16.62 11.42
CA ARG A 256 -6.26 17.26 11.75
C ARG A 256 -5.45 17.66 10.52
N GLY A 257 -6.10 17.75 9.37
CA GLY A 257 -5.47 18.13 8.12
C GLY A 257 -4.45 17.11 7.65
N LEU A 258 -4.83 16.21 6.75
CA LEU A 258 -3.96 15.47 5.83
C LEU A 258 -2.78 14.72 6.49
N ARG A 259 -2.95 14.16 7.70
CA ARG A 259 -1.92 13.37 8.39
C ARG A 259 -2.49 12.06 8.89
N GLY A 260 -1.62 11.05 8.97
CA GLY A 260 -1.97 9.73 9.44
C GLY A 260 -2.69 8.92 8.37
N SER A 261 -1.99 7.96 7.83
CA SER A 261 -2.50 6.95 6.90
C SER A 261 -1.69 5.69 7.12
N THR A 262 -2.21 4.56 6.72
CA THR A 262 -1.47 3.30 6.78
C THR A 262 -0.58 3.18 5.56
N ILE A 263 0.75 3.10 5.79
CA ILE A 263 1.70 2.88 4.70
C ILE A 263 1.54 1.47 4.12
N GLY A 264 1.74 1.38 2.81
CA GLY A 264 1.93 0.18 2.02
C GLY A 264 3.15 0.35 1.11
N GLY A 265 3.11 -0.30 -0.03
CA GLY A 265 4.23 -0.33 -0.96
C GLY A 265 4.93 -1.68 -0.92
N THR A 266 6.00 -1.82 -1.69
CA THR A 266 6.73 -3.08 -1.77
C THR A 266 8.23 -2.87 -1.72
N GLY A 267 8.93 -3.89 -1.22
CA GLY A 267 10.38 -3.96 -1.19
C GLY A 267 10.92 -5.18 -1.91
N LEU A 268 12.16 -5.09 -2.37
CA LEU A 268 12.91 -6.18 -2.96
C LEU A 268 13.77 -6.85 -1.88
N GLY A 269 13.42 -8.07 -1.52
CA GLY A 269 14.22 -8.94 -0.67
C GLY A 269 15.07 -9.92 -1.48
N ILE A 270 16.21 -10.31 -0.92
CA ILE A 270 17.13 -11.29 -1.50
C ILE A 270 17.06 -12.57 -0.65
N SER A 271 16.78 -13.70 -1.28
CA SER A 271 16.74 -15.00 -0.60
C SER A 271 18.08 -15.34 0.06
N ALA A 272 18.05 -15.81 1.30
CA ALA A 272 19.21 -16.38 1.96
C ALA A 272 19.68 -17.72 1.31
N HIS A 273 18.84 -18.33 0.48
CA HIS A 273 19.16 -19.54 -0.29
C HIS A 273 19.65 -19.23 -1.72
N CYS A 274 19.81 -17.94 -2.08
CA CYS A 274 20.30 -17.55 -3.40
C CYS A 274 21.71 -18.10 -3.64
N ALA A 275 21.88 -18.86 -4.71
CA ALA A 275 23.19 -19.43 -5.06
C ALA A 275 24.21 -18.38 -5.54
N ASN A 276 23.73 -17.22 -5.99
CA ASN A 276 24.54 -16.14 -6.55
C ASN A 276 24.23 -14.80 -5.85
N PRO A 277 24.50 -14.67 -4.53
CA PRO A 277 24.12 -13.51 -3.75
C PRO A 277 24.72 -12.19 -4.27
N GLU A 278 25.95 -12.20 -4.78
CA GLU A 278 26.60 -11.02 -5.36
C GLU A 278 25.83 -10.47 -6.58
N ALA A 279 25.31 -11.36 -7.44
CA ALA A 279 24.49 -10.95 -8.58
C ALA A 279 23.14 -10.38 -8.12
N ALA A 280 22.52 -10.97 -7.10
CA ALA A 280 21.28 -10.46 -6.50
C ALA A 280 21.49 -9.10 -5.82
N LEU A 281 22.61 -8.92 -5.11
CA LEU A 281 23.00 -7.63 -4.50
C LEU A 281 23.26 -6.56 -5.55
N ALA A 282 23.90 -6.91 -6.69
CA ALA A 282 24.10 -6.00 -7.81
C ALA A 282 22.74 -5.50 -8.36
N TYR A 283 21.75 -6.40 -8.52
CA TYR A 283 20.42 -6.00 -8.94
C TYR A 283 19.71 -5.14 -7.89
N ALA A 284 19.84 -5.46 -6.62
CA ALA A 284 19.24 -4.67 -5.54
C ALA A 284 19.84 -3.24 -5.47
N ARG A 285 21.16 -3.08 -5.69
CA ARG A 285 21.79 -1.75 -5.82
C ARG A 285 21.26 -0.97 -7.00
N PHE A 286 21.14 -1.63 -8.17
CA PHE A 286 20.53 -1.03 -9.37
C PHE A 286 19.09 -0.58 -9.06
N ALA A 287 18.25 -1.45 -8.48
CA ALA A 287 16.86 -1.17 -8.17
C ALA A 287 16.67 -0.01 -7.17
N ALA A 288 17.63 0.20 -6.25
CA ALA A 288 17.66 1.32 -5.31
C ALA A 288 18.07 2.65 -5.96
N SER A 289 18.63 2.63 -7.17
CA SER A 289 19.20 3.81 -7.82
C SER A 289 18.13 4.79 -8.32
N THR A 290 18.49 6.08 -8.42
CA THR A 290 17.65 7.11 -9.05
C THR A 290 17.24 6.72 -10.48
N THR A 291 18.17 6.19 -11.26
CA THR A 291 17.93 5.80 -12.66
C THR A 291 16.86 4.70 -12.76
N ALA A 292 16.98 3.64 -11.96
CA ALA A 292 16.00 2.55 -11.98
C ALA A 292 14.63 3.01 -11.47
N GLN A 293 14.58 3.78 -10.39
CA GLN A 293 13.32 4.23 -9.80
C GLN A 293 12.58 5.25 -10.70
N ALA A 294 13.32 6.11 -11.41
CA ALA A 294 12.73 6.98 -12.43
C ALA A 294 12.19 6.17 -13.62
N ALA A 295 12.93 5.15 -14.06
CA ALA A 295 12.46 4.24 -15.10
C ALA A 295 11.24 3.43 -14.65
N PHE A 296 11.17 3.00 -13.38
CA PHE A 296 9.96 2.35 -12.83
C PHE A 296 8.73 3.24 -12.99
N ALA A 297 8.82 4.51 -12.65
CA ALA A 297 7.72 5.45 -12.83
C ALA A 297 7.28 5.56 -14.28
N LEU A 298 8.22 5.64 -15.22
CA LEU A 298 7.92 5.76 -16.65
C LEU A 298 7.26 4.51 -17.25
N HIS A 299 7.34 3.38 -16.54
CA HIS A 299 6.77 2.09 -16.93
C HIS A 299 5.73 1.57 -15.91
N HIS A 300 4.81 2.45 -15.51
CA HIS A 300 3.65 2.14 -14.65
C HIS A 300 3.97 1.83 -13.19
N GLY A 301 5.24 1.84 -12.77
CA GLY A 301 5.64 1.67 -11.38
C GLY A 301 5.28 2.88 -10.51
N GLN A 302 5.30 2.68 -9.20
CA GLN A 302 5.08 3.72 -8.21
C GLN A 302 6.30 3.81 -7.29
N PRO A 303 7.34 4.55 -7.71
CA PRO A 303 8.67 4.50 -7.10
C PRO A 303 8.67 4.93 -5.64
N ALA A 304 9.67 4.43 -4.89
CA ALA A 304 9.86 4.78 -3.48
C ALA A 304 10.82 5.96 -3.28
N ARG A 305 11.55 6.43 -4.31
CA ARG A 305 12.54 7.50 -4.16
C ARG A 305 11.93 8.89 -4.19
N ILE A 306 12.44 9.74 -3.30
CA ILE A 306 12.02 11.14 -3.13
C ILE A 306 12.27 11.99 -4.37
N ASP A 307 13.45 11.83 -5.01
CA ASP A 307 13.84 12.54 -6.21
C ASP A 307 12.89 12.26 -7.39
N THR A 308 12.40 11.02 -7.50
CA THR A 308 11.37 10.66 -8.49
C THR A 308 10.01 11.29 -8.16
N TRP A 309 9.60 11.32 -6.90
CA TRP A 309 8.37 11.99 -6.47
C TRP A 309 8.40 13.50 -6.71
N GLN A 310 9.58 14.11 -6.69
CA GLN A 310 9.80 15.55 -6.92
C GLN A 310 10.01 15.89 -8.39
N ASN A 311 10.15 14.89 -9.26
CA ASN A 311 10.32 15.11 -10.69
C ASN A 311 9.00 15.59 -11.32
N ALA A 312 8.98 16.85 -11.81
CA ALA A 312 7.77 17.49 -12.32
C ALA A 312 7.21 16.81 -13.59
N GLU A 313 8.05 16.25 -14.46
CA GLU A 313 7.62 15.57 -15.68
C GLU A 313 6.97 14.22 -15.34
N ILE A 314 7.57 13.48 -14.41
CA ILE A 314 7.01 12.22 -13.92
C ILE A 314 5.68 12.50 -13.20
N ASP A 315 5.64 13.47 -12.29
CA ASP A 315 4.41 13.82 -11.56
C ASP A 315 3.27 14.25 -12.51
N ALA A 316 3.60 15.03 -13.56
CA ALA A 316 2.62 15.47 -14.54
C ALA A 316 2.01 14.30 -15.33
N ARG A 317 2.79 13.27 -15.66
CA ARG A 317 2.31 12.06 -16.34
C ARG A 317 1.19 11.34 -15.54
N PHE A 318 1.28 11.38 -14.21
CA PHE A 318 0.29 10.80 -13.29
C PHE A 318 -0.67 11.86 -12.72
N GLY A 319 -0.95 12.93 -13.48
CA GLY A 319 -1.93 13.95 -13.10
C GLY A 319 -1.60 14.72 -11.82
N GLY A 320 -0.34 14.78 -11.41
CA GLY A 320 0.11 15.43 -10.18
C GLY A 320 -0.06 14.57 -8.93
N CYS A 321 -0.19 13.24 -9.08
CA CYS A 321 -0.48 12.30 -8.01
C CYS A 321 0.56 12.35 -6.88
N TYR A 322 1.84 12.32 -7.20
CA TYR A 322 2.93 12.28 -6.21
C TYR A 322 2.96 13.52 -5.33
N ARG A 323 2.86 14.70 -5.94
CA ARG A 323 2.81 15.98 -5.22
C ARG A 323 1.52 16.10 -4.40
N ALA A 324 0.38 15.69 -4.96
CA ALA A 324 -0.93 15.82 -4.33
C ALA A 324 -1.13 14.88 -3.12
N THR A 325 -0.34 13.80 -3.01
CA THR A 325 -0.43 12.82 -1.92
C THR A 325 0.79 12.83 -1.00
N ARG A 326 1.75 13.71 -1.26
CA ARG A 326 3.03 13.76 -0.55
C ARG A 326 2.89 13.96 0.96
N ARG A 327 2.01 14.84 1.39
CA ARG A 327 1.84 15.15 2.82
C ARG A 327 1.25 13.95 3.58
N THR A 328 0.35 13.20 2.93
CA THR A 328 -0.17 11.95 3.49
C THR A 328 0.94 10.91 3.59
N MET A 329 1.76 10.74 2.54
CA MET A 329 2.87 9.80 2.53
C MET A 329 3.91 10.12 3.62
N ASP A 330 4.29 11.40 3.78
CA ASP A 330 5.26 11.81 4.80
C ASP A 330 4.73 11.62 6.24
N GLY A 331 3.40 11.63 6.42
CA GLY A 331 2.74 11.44 7.72
C GLY A 331 2.26 10.02 7.98
N CYS A 332 2.66 9.02 7.18
CA CYS A 332 2.18 7.65 7.32
C CYS A 332 2.63 6.97 8.61
N TRP A 333 1.73 6.12 9.11
CA TRP A 333 1.98 5.19 10.20
C TRP A 333 2.35 3.80 9.64
N ILE A 334 3.31 3.13 10.29
CA ILE A 334 3.78 1.80 9.91
C ILE A 334 2.98 0.75 10.70
N ARG A 335 2.38 -0.19 9.99
CA ARG A 335 1.64 -1.34 10.54
C ARG A 335 2.54 -2.21 11.44
N PRO A 336 1.95 -3.01 12.36
CA PRO A 336 2.67 -4.05 13.07
C PRO A 336 3.42 -4.99 12.11
N ARG A 337 4.59 -5.49 12.54
CA ARG A 337 5.48 -6.32 11.71
C ARG A 337 6.07 -7.49 12.48
N PHE A 338 5.62 -7.76 13.70
CA PHE A 338 6.10 -8.88 14.51
C PHE A 338 5.73 -10.22 13.86
N ALA A 339 6.47 -11.29 14.20
CA ALA A 339 6.17 -12.64 13.70
C ALA A 339 4.76 -13.08 14.13
N GLY A 340 3.97 -13.59 13.17
CA GLY A 340 2.56 -13.96 13.39
C GLY A 340 1.53 -12.86 13.12
N TYR A 341 1.95 -11.59 12.93
CA TYR A 341 1.04 -10.47 12.66
C TYR A 341 0.10 -10.71 11.47
N LEU A 342 0.57 -11.34 10.41
CA LEU A 342 -0.24 -11.57 9.20
C LEU A 342 -1.47 -12.44 9.48
N GLY A 343 -1.37 -13.38 10.41
CA GLY A 343 -2.51 -14.18 10.87
C GLY A 343 -3.57 -13.33 11.57
N PHE A 344 -3.14 -12.36 12.39
CA PHE A 344 -4.02 -11.35 12.98
C PHE A 344 -4.64 -10.47 11.90
N GLN A 345 -3.82 -9.90 11.00
CA GLN A 345 -4.27 -8.99 9.93
C GLN A 345 -5.43 -9.60 9.12
N ALA A 346 -5.30 -10.86 8.70
CA ALA A 346 -6.32 -11.56 7.94
C ALA A 346 -7.63 -11.73 8.72
N LYS A 347 -7.54 -12.24 9.97
CA LYS A 347 -8.71 -12.50 10.83
C LYS A 347 -9.41 -11.20 11.24
N ALA A 348 -8.64 -10.18 11.63
CA ALA A 348 -9.16 -8.89 12.04
C ALA A 348 -9.85 -8.15 10.89
N GLY A 349 -9.27 -8.21 9.67
CA GLY A 349 -9.91 -7.65 8.49
C GLY A 349 -11.27 -8.26 8.21
N ASN A 350 -11.35 -9.59 8.21
CA ASN A 350 -12.62 -10.30 8.02
C ASN A 350 -13.64 -9.99 9.12
N LEU A 351 -13.19 -9.82 10.37
CA LEU A 351 -14.07 -9.51 11.49
C LEU A 351 -14.66 -8.09 11.38
N ILE A 352 -13.85 -7.10 10.99
CA ILE A 352 -14.32 -5.72 10.76
C ILE A 352 -15.26 -5.68 9.55
N GLU A 353 -14.93 -6.36 8.46
CA GLU A 353 -15.81 -6.48 7.30
C GLU A 353 -17.17 -7.08 7.71
N GLN A 354 -17.16 -8.17 8.48
CA GLN A 354 -18.39 -8.79 8.99
C GLN A 354 -19.20 -7.82 9.86
N HIS A 355 -18.56 -7.07 10.77
CA HIS A 355 -19.23 -6.06 11.59
C HIS A 355 -19.89 -4.95 10.74
N LEU A 356 -19.26 -4.55 9.65
CA LEU A 356 -19.83 -3.54 8.75
C LEU A 356 -21.00 -4.07 7.92
N ARG A 357 -21.08 -5.39 7.70
CA ARG A 357 -22.19 -6.04 6.99
C ARG A 357 -23.36 -6.42 7.89
N THR A 358 -23.09 -6.63 9.19
CA THR A 358 -24.04 -7.18 10.16
C THR A 358 -24.07 -6.29 11.41
N GLU A 359 -24.99 -6.60 12.34
CA GLU A 359 -25.10 -5.89 13.62
C GLU A 359 -24.32 -6.59 14.75
N ILE A 360 -23.05 -6.97 14.53
CA ILE A 360 -22.18 -7.37 15.64
C ILE A 360 -22.04 -6.17 16.57
N ALA A 361 -22.26 -6.38 17.88
CA ALA A 361 -22.09 -5.32 18.86
C ALA A 361 -20.64 -4.80 18.84
N GLU A 362 -20.47 -3.48 18.89
CA GLU A 362 -19.15 -2.82 18.83
C GLU A 362 -18.21 -3.35 19.94
N ARG A 363 -18.72 -3.53 21.15
CA ARG A 363 -17.94 -4.07 22.24
C ARG A 363 -17.42 -5.47 21.96
N ASP A 364 -18.27 -6.36 21.42
CA ASP A 364 -17.87 -7.70 21.02
C ASP A 364 -16.78 -7.68 19.92
N LEU A 365 -16.89 -6.76 18.97
CA LEU A 365 -15.86 -6.55 17.95
C LEU A 365 -14.53 -6.19 18.60
N LEU A 366 -14.51 -5.17 19.47
CA LEU A 366 -13.28 -4.67 20.09
C LEU A 366 -12.63 -5.70 21.01
N ASP A 367 -13.42 -6.39 21.82
CA ASP A 367 -12.94 -7.46 22.70
C ASP A 367 -12.32 -8.60 21.88
N ARG A 368 -12.93 -8.99 20.77
CA ARG A 368 -12.40 -10.02 19.87
C ARG A 368 -11.15 -9.57 19.12
N LEU A 369 -11.09 -8.32 18.66
CA LEU A 369 -9.90 -7.76 18.02
C LEU A 369 -8.70 -7.75 18.97
N GLN A 370 -8.92 -7.33 20.24
CA GLN A 370 -7.87 -7.34 21.26
C GLN A 370 -7.40 -8.78 21.54
N ALA A 371 -8.32 -9.70 21.77
CA ALA A 371 -7.98 -11.11 22.02
C ALA A 371 -7.19 -11.74 20.87
N MET A 372 -7.56 -11.45 19.60
CA MET A 372 -6.82 -11.91 18.42
C MET A 372 -5.42 -11.28 18.34
N PHE A 373 -5.30 -9.99 18.72
CA PHE A 373 -4.02 -9.28 18.70
C PHE A 373 -3.06 -9.87 19.73
N ASP A 374 -3.52 -10.08 20.96
CA ASP A 374 -2.73 -10.67 22.04
C ASP A 374 -2.31 -12.12 21.73
N ALA A 375 -3.21 -12.91 21.13
CA ALA A 375 -2.92 -14.28 20.72
C ALA A 375 -2.01 -14.40 19.48
N SER A 376 -1.69 -13.31 18.81
CA SER A 376 -0.85 -13.33 17.60
C SER A 376 0.65 -13.28 17.90
N ALA A 377 1.04 -13.00 19.14
CA ALA A 377 2.42 -13.11 19.60
C ALA A 377 2.71 -14.56 20.00
N THR A 378 3.29 -15.31 19.13
CA THR A 378 3.79 -16.67 19.43
C THR A 378 5.29 -16.76 19.14
#